data_0086ccc554b8a92a25239a86dff6634d
#
_entry.id   0086ccc554b8a92a25239a86dff6634d
#
_cell.length_a   1.000
_cell.length_b   1.000
_cell.length_c   1.000
_cell.angle_alpha   90.00
_cell.angle_beta   90.00
_cell.angle_gamma   90.00
#
_symmetry.space_group_name_H-M   'P 1'
#
loop_
_entity.id
_entity.type
_entity.pdbx_description
1 polymer ?
#
loop_
_entity_poly.entity_id
_entity_poly.type
_entity_poly.pdbx_seq_one_letter_code
_entity_poly.pdbx_strand_id
1 'polypeptide(L)'
;MQITRALEALRQLAVDRTVHSSSLYRSRPIGPPQPDYINAVARFDTRLEPLDLLDALQAIEQQQGRVRSTHWGPRTLDLDILLIDKLQMQHPRLHLPHPFLSQRNFVLIPLHELAPDLRLPKGEPLVDLVQQVGRAGLERLTPT
;
A
#
# COMPACT_ATOMS: atom_id res chain seq x y z
N MET A 1 7.79 9.90 -11.47
CA MET A 1 7.08 9.84 -10.19
C MET A 1 7.46 8.56 -9.49
N GLN A 2 7.64 8.61 -8.18
CA GLN A 2 8.11 7.44 -7.43
C GLN A 2 7.13 6.28 -7.41
N ILE A 3 5.84 6.57 -7.29
CA ILE A 3 4.84 5.50 -7.30
C ILE A 3 4.85 4.77 -8.64
N THR A 4 5.00 5.49 -9.75
CA THR A 4 5.10 4.87 -11.06
C THR A 4 6.32 3.95 -11.15
N ARG A 5 7.46 4.39 -10.63
CA ARG A 5 8.67 3.57 -10.60
C ARG A 5 8.51 2.35 -9.70
N ALA A 6 7.80 2.52 -8.57
CA ALA A 6 7.53 1.41 -7.69
C ALA A 6 6.66 0.35 -8.39
N LEU A 7 5.62 0.79 -9.09
CA LEU A 7 4.75 -0.13 -9.83
C LEU A 7 5.52 -0.89 -10.90
N GLU A 8 6.44 -0.22 -11.60
CA GLU A 8 7.30 -0.91 -12.56
C GLU A 8 8.18 -1.96 -11.90
N ALA A 9 8.75 -1.62 -10.73
CA ALA A 9 9.57 -2.58 -9.98
C ALA A 9 8.72 -3.77 -9.51
N LEU A 10 7.48 -3.55 -9.08
CA LEU A 10 6.60 -4.63 -8.65
C LEU A 10 6.31 -5.61 -9.78
N ARG A 11 6.27 -5.16 -11.02
CA ARG A 11 6.05 -6.06 -12.16
C ARG A 11 7.11 -7.13 -12.26
N GLN A 12 8.32 -6.87 -11.80
CA GLN A 12 9.39 -7.87 -11.80
C GLN A 12 9.11 -9.02 -10.82
N LEU A 13 8.28 -8.76 -9.81
CA LEU A 13 7.93 -9.75 -8.80
C LEU A 13 6.62 -10.47 -9.13
N ALA A 14 5.84 -9.93 -10.04
CA ALA A 14 4.50 -10.41 -10.34
C ALA A 14 4.52 -11.53 -11.37
N VAL A 15 3.61 -12.48 -11.21
CA VAL A 15 3.35 -13.50 -12.22
C VAL A 15 2.86 -12.78 -13.49
N ASP A 16 3.43 -13.16 -14.64
CA ASP A 16 3.11 -12.57 -15.94
C ASP A 16 3.31 -11.06 -15.99
N ARG A 17 4.10 -10.52 -15.06
CA ARG A 17 4.41 -9.08 -14.96
C ARG A 17 3.14 -8.23 -14.86
N THR A 18 2.08 -8.77 -14.29
CA THR A 18 0.80 -8.09 -14.21
C THR A 18 0.59 -7.52 -12.81
N VAL A 19 0.43 -6.20 -12.74
CA VAL A 19 0.14 -5.48 -11.51
C VAL A 19 -1.07 -4.57 -11.74
N HIS A 20 -2.05 -4.67 -10.86
CA HIS A 20 -3.21 -3.76 -10.87
C HIS A 20 -3.03 -2.75 -9.75
N SER A 21 -3.26 -1.48 -10.05
CA SER A 21 -3.14 -0.43 -9.05
C SER A 21 -4.42 0.38 -8.94
N SER A 22 -4.66 0.90 -7.74
CA SER A 22 -5.73 1.86 -7.52
C SER A 22 -5.38 3.21 -8.13
N SER A 23 -6.35 4.12 -8.11
CA SER A 23 -6.06 5.54 -8.34
C SER A 23 -5.11 6.05 -7.27
N LEU A 24 -4.47 7.17 -7.52
CA LEU A 24 -3.66 7.85 -6.52
C LEU A 24 -4.58 8.65 -5.60
N TYR A 25 -4.24 8.68 -4.32
CA TYR A 25 -4.98 9.41 -3.31
C TYR A 25 -4.05 10.31 -2.54
N ARG A 26 -4.53 11.51 -2.25
CA ARG A 26 -3.81 12.45 -1.40
C ARG A 26 -4.44 12.43 -0.02
N SER A 27 -3.63 12.27 1.01
CA SER A 27 -4.09 12.35 2.38
C SER A 27 -3.36 13.47 3.11
N ARG A 28 -4.08 14.18 3.99
CA ARG A 28 -3.51 15.26 4.78
C ARG A 28 -3.04 14.71 6.11
N PRO A 29 -1.77 14.94 6.46
CA PRO A 29 -1.30 14.50 7.76
C PRO A 29 -1.97 15.30 8.89
N ILE A 30 -2.10 14.65 10.04
CA ILE A 30 -2.60 15.29 11.26
C ILE A 30 -1.40 15.86 12.01
N GLY A 31 -1.55 17.06 12.58
CA GLY A 31 -0.53 17.67 13.40
C GLY A 31 0.18 18.83 12.71
N PRO A 32 1.48 19.05 12.99
CA PRO A 32 2.21 20.20 12.44
C PRO A 32 2.16 20.22 10.92
N PRO A 33 2.29 21.38 10.27
CA PRO A 33 2.28 21.46 8.83
C PRO A 33 3.31 20.52 8.21
N GLN A 34 2.85 19.68 7.32
CA GLN A 34 3.67 18.73 6.57
C GLN A 34 3.11 18.60 5.17
N PRO A 35 3.94 18.19 4.20
CA PRO A 35 3.42 17.86 2.88
C PRO A 35 2.37 16.76 2.98
N ASP A 36 1.38 16.81 2.11
CA ASP A 36 0.40 15.74 1.99
C ASP A 36 1.10 14.45 1.51
N TYR A 37 0.54 13.33 1.90
CA TYR A 37 1.00 12.02 1.42
C TYR A 37 0.23 11.62 0.18
N ILE A 38 0.91 10.97 -0.75
CA ILE A 38 0.28 10.35 -1.90
C ILE A 38 0.37 8.84 -1.72
N ASN A 39 -0.77 8.17 -1.82
CA ASN A 39 -0.87 6.74 -1.60
C ASN A 39 -1.62 6.05 -2.74
N ALA A 40 -1.32 4.79 -2.94
CA ALA A 40 -2.08 3.92 -3.82
C ALA A 40 -1.94 2.50 -3.29
N VAL A 41 -2.84 1.63 -3.70
CA VAL A 41 -2.75 0.21 -3.40
C VAL A 41 -2.53 -0.54 -4.70
N ALA A 42 -1.67 -1.54 -4.67
CA ALA A 42 -1.43 -2.40 -5.81
C ALA A 42 -1.72 -3.84 -5.42
N ARG A 43 -2.17 -4.63 -6.39
CA ARG A 43 -2.34 -6.07 -6.20
C ARG A 43 -1.71 -6.82 -7.33
N PHE A 44 -1.13 -7.96 -7.01
CA PHE A 44 -0.52 -8.84 -8.00
C PHE A 44 -0.34 -10.22 -7.41
N ASP A 45 -0.20 -11.20 -8.28
CA ASP A 45 0.16 -12.55 -7.88
C ASP A 45 1.67 -12.69 -7.91
N THR A 46 2.22 -13.39 -6.94
CA THR A 46 3.66 -13.63 -6.89
C THR A 46 3.93 -15.05 -6.43
N ARG A 47 5.09 -15.57 -6.84
CA ARG A 47 5.56 -16.88 -6.40
C ARG A 47 6.44 -16.80 -5.16
N LEU A 48 6.72 -15.58 -4.70
CA LEU A 48 7.56 -15.40 -3.51
C LEU A 48 6.80 -15.75 -2.24
N GLU A 49 7.52 -16.35 -1.31
CA GLU A 49 6.99 -16.53 0.04
C GLU A 49 6.88 -15.18 0.74
N PRO A 50 6.02 -15.06 1.78
CA PRO A 50 5.77 -13.76 2.40
C PRO A 50 7.02 -12.99 2.85
N LEU A 51 7.96 -13.64 3.52
CA LEU A 51 9.16 -12.94 3.96
C LEU A 51 10.10 -12.60 2.82
N ASP A 52 10.15 -13.44 1.79
CA ASP A 52 10.93 -13.14 0.59
C ASP A 52 10.34 -11.96 -0.16
N LEU A 53 9.01 -11.89 -0.21
CA LEU A 53 8.33 -10.72 -0.77
C LEU A 53 8.67 -9.46 0.01
N LEU A 54 8.64 -9.54 1.34
CA LEU A 54 9.01 -8.41 2.18
C LEU A 54 10.44 -7.94 1.88
N ASP A 55 11.38 -8.88 1.77
CA ASP A 55 12.76 -8.55 1.44
C ASP A 55 12.87 -7.85 0.08
N ALA A 56 12.12 -8.33 -0.91
CA ALA A 56 12.12 -7.74 -2.24
C ALA A 56 11.55 -6.31 -2.22
N LEU A 57 10.48 -6.10 -1.45
CA LEU A 57 9.89 -4.77 -1.33
C LEU A 57 10.84 -3.80 -0.62
N GLN A 58 11.52 -4.25 0.41
CA GLN A 58 12.50 -3.43 1.11
C GLN A 58 13.66 -3.07 0.19
N ALA A 59 14.07 -3.98 -0.68
CA ALA A 59 15.10 -3.69 -1.66
C ALA A 59 14.66 -2.60 -2.63
N ILE A 60 13.40 -2.61 -3.06
CA ILE A 60 12.85 -1.57 -3.92
C ILE A 60 12.86 -0.22 -3.20
N GLU A 61 12.43 -0.19 -1.95
CA GLU A 61 12.45 1.03 -1.15
C GLU A 61 13.86 1.60 -1.07
N GLN A 62 14.84 0.75 -0.79
CA GLN A 62 16.22 1.17 -0.67
C GLN A 62 16.78 1.71 -1.99
N GLN A 63 16.49 1.06 -3.08
CA GLN A 63 16.96 1.50 -4.39
C GLN A 63 16.41 2.87 -4.75
N GLN A 64 15.14 3.13 -4.48
CA GLN A 64 14.52 4.40 -4.81
C GLN A 64 14.84 5.48 -3.78
N GLY A 65 14.94 5.11 -2.51
CA GLY A 65 15.28 6.05 -1.46
C GLY A 65 16.73 6.45 -1.44
N ARG A 66 17.64 5.55 -1.80
CA ARG A 66 19.08 5.83 -1.75
C ARG A 66 19.56 6.79 -2.80
N VAL A 67 18.81 6.99 -3.86
CA VAL A 67 19.15 7.97 -4.87
C VAL A 67 19.10 9.37 -4.25
N ARG A 68 18.44 9.50 -3.14
CA ARG A 68 18.35 10.76 -2.46
C ARG A 68 19.39 10.87 -1.38
N SER A 69 20.23 11.85 -1.55
CA SER A 69 21.23 12.19 -0.55
C SER A 69 20.76 13.26 0.40
N THR A 70 19.55 13.78 0.25
CA THR A 70 19.09 14.89 1.07
C THR A 70 18.40 14.39 2.32
N HIS A 71 18.71 15.02 3.42
CA HIS A 71 18.06 14.75 4.71
C HIS A 71 16.72 15.44 4.84
N TRP A 72 16.41 16.31 3.93
CA TRP A 72 15.30 17.24 4.02
C TRP A 72 14.02 16.73 3.45
N GLY A 73 14.15 15.79 2.51
CA GLY A 73 12.98 15.27 1.84
C GLY A 73 12.18 14.38 2.77
N PRO A 74 10.88 14.33 2.61
CA PRO A 74 10.09 13.29 3.23
C PRO A 74 10.58 11.95 2.74
N ARG A 75 10.34 10.91 3.50
CA ARG A 75 10.61 9.57 3.07
C ARG A 75 9.91 9.36 1.76
N THR A 76 10.66 8.88 0.79
CA THR A 76 10.20 8.96 -0.58
C THR A 76 9.28 7.82 -0.97
N LEU A 77 9.44 6.65 -0.38
CA LEU A 77 8.65 5.49 -0.74
C LEU A 77 8.55 4.51 0.42
N ASP A 78 7.33 4.16 0.77
CA ASP A 78 7.04 3.08 1.70
C ASP A 78 6.20 2.04 0.99
N LEU A 79 6.62 0.78 1.04
CA LEU A 79 5.91 -0.34 0.48
C LEU A 79 5.51 -1.28 1.62
N ASP A 80 4.23 -1.31 1.93
CA ASP A 80 3.70 -2.15 3.01
C ASP A 80 2.88 -3.30 2.42
N ILE A 81 3.03 -4.49 2.98
CA ILE A 81 2.18 -5.61 2.63
C ILE A 81 0.92 -5.52 3.48
N LEU A 82 -0.23 -5.40 2.82
CA LEU A 82 -1.50 -5.29 3.51
C LEU A 82 -2.11 -6.67 3.77
N LEU A 83 -2.14 -7.49 2.74
CA LEU A 83 -2.80 -8.79 2.74
C LEU A 83 -2.07 -9.73 1.79
N ILE A 84 -2.04 -11.02 2.14
CA ILE A 84 -1.67 -12.09 1.21
C ILE A 84 -2.78 -13.13 1.32
N ASP A 85 -3.71 -13.13 0.36
CA ASP A 85 -4.89 -14.01 0.37
C ASP A 85 -5.60 -13.97 1.73
N LYS A 86 -5.86 -15.11 2.32
CA LYS A 86 -6.48 -15.23 3.64
C LYS A 86 -5.45 -15.51 4.75
N LEU A 87 -4.18 -15.36 4.44
CA LEU A 87 -3.12 -15.69 5.36
C LEU A 87 -3.15 -14.80 6.60
N GLN A 88 -3.09 -15.42 7.75
CA GLN A 88 -2.88 -14.73 9.02
C GLN A 88 -1.50 -15.08 9.52
N MET A 89 -0.69 -14.08 9.78
CA MET A 89 0.70 -14.28 10.11
C MET A 89 1.13 -13.31 11.20
N GLN A 90 1.83 -13.80 12.18
CA GLN A 90 2.43 -12.96 13.22
C GLN A 90 3.90 -13.37 13.35
N HIS A 91 4.74 -12.62 12.69
CA HIS A 91 6.18 -12.81 12.67
C HIS A 91 6.82 -11.50 13.11
N PRO A 92 7.99 -11.52 13.76
CA PRO A 92 8.63 -10.27 14.18
C PRO A 92 8.81 -9.25 13.07
N ARG A 93 8.94 -9.71 11.82
CA ARG A 93 9.12 -8.82 10.67
C ARG A 93 7.85 -8.53 9.89
N LEU A 94 6.79 -9.33 10.05
CA LEU A 94 5.62 -9.21 9.18
C LEU A 94 4.37 -9.69 9.88
N HIS A 95 3.37 -8.82 9.98
CA HIS A 95 2.04 -9.15 10.49
C HIS A 95 1.03 -9.06 9.36
N LEU A 96 0.23 -10.10 9.20
CA LEU A 96 -0.83 -10.13 8.18
C LEU A 96 -2.14 -10.54 8.83
N PRO A 97 -3.26 -9.86 8.55
CA PRO A 97 -3.33 -8.60 7.80
C PRO A 97 -2.55 -7.49 8.48
N HIS A 98 -2.23 -6.44 7.74
CA HIS A 98 -1.48 -5.31 8.30
C HIS A 98 -2.16 -4.78 9.55
N PRO A 99 -1.41 -4.52 10.66
CA PRO A 99 -2.03 -4.22 11.96
C PRO A 99 -2.95 -3.01 11.98
N PHE A 100 -2.67 -2.00 11.15
CA PHE A 100 -3.45 -0.77 11.15
C PHE A 100 -4.41 -0.66 9.98
N LEU A 101 -4.60 -1.75 9.26
CA LEU A 101 -5.43 -1.76 8.04
C LEU A 101 -6.82 -1.19 8.31
N SER A 102 -7.48 -1.61 9.37
CA SER A 102 -8.86 -1.24 9.64
C SER A 102 -9.06 0.19 10.11
N GLN A 103 -7.97 0.92 10.34
CA GLN A 103 -8.02 2.26 10.91
C GLN A 103 -7.61 3.37 9.94
N ARG A 104 -7.19 3.00 8.72
CA ARG A 104 -6.61 3.95 7.78
C ARG A 104 -7.42 4.04 6.50
N ASN A 105 -8.17 5.15 6.36
CA ASN A 105 -8.99 5.33 5.15
C ASN A 105 -8.12 5.43 3.90
N PHE A 106 -6.88 5.94 4.01
CA PHE A 106 -5.97 6.06 2.86
C PHE A 106 -5.40 4.70 2.44
N VAL A 107 -5.76 3.64 3.14
CA VAL A 107 -5.47 2.25 2.76
C VAL A 107 -6.76 1.56 2.33
N LEU A 108 -7.81 1.67 3.15
CA LEU A 108 -9.06 0.95 2.92
C LEU A 108 -9.77 1.40 1.64
N ILE A 109 -9.80 2.70 1.38
CA ILE A 109 -10.52 3.22 0.22
C ILE A 109 -9.83 2.83 -1.10
N PRO A 110 -8.51 3.00 -1.25
CA PRO A 110 -7.84 2.48 -2.43
C PRO A 110 -7.97 0.95 -2.59
N LEU A 111 -7.92 0.22 -1.48
CA LEU A 111 -8.08 -1.23 -1.52
C LEU A 111 -9.48 -1.61 -2.00
N HIS A 112 -10.49 -0.91 -1.52
CA HIS A 112 -11.88 -1.13 -1.95
C HIS A 112 -12.06 -0.85 -3.44
N GLU A 113 -11.37 0.14 -3.96
CA GLU A 113 -11.40 0.42 -5.40
C GLU A 113 -10.93 -0.78 -6.22
N LEU A 114 -9.87 -1.47 -5.75
CA LEU A 114 -9.33 -2.63 -6.44
C LEU A 114 -10.14 -3.90 -6.20
N ALA A 115 -10.73 -4.04 -5.04
CA ALA A 115 -11.37 -5.28 -4.62
C ALA A 115 -12.62 -4.98 -3.80
N PRO A 116 -13.70 -4.49 -4.45
CA PRO A 116 -14.89 -4.07 -3.69
C PRO A 116 -15.58 -5.19 -2.93
N ASP A 117 -15.42 -6.43 -3.37
CA ASP A 117 -16.07 -7.58 -2.73
C ASP A 117 -15.15 -8.33 -1.77
N LEU A 118 -14.00 -7.76 -1.47
CA LEU A 118 -13.01 -8.42 -0.62
C LEU A 118 -13.53 -8.63 0.79
N ARG A 119 -13.21 -9.80 1.34
CA ARG A 119 -13.35 -10.09 2.76
C ARG A 119 -11.98 -10.27 3.36
N LEU A 120 -11.77 -9.74 4.55
CA LEU A 120 -10.51 -9.88 5.25
C LEU A 120 -10.34 -11.32 5.74
N PRO A 121 -9.13 -11.71 6.17
CA PRO A 121 -8.89 -13.11 6.61
C PRO A 121 -9.86 -13.64 7.64
N LYS A 122 -10.37 -12.78 8.55
CA LYS A 122 -11.34 -13.19 9.56
C LYS A 122 -12.77 -13.13 9.07
N GLY A 123 -13.01 -12.73 7.82
CA GLY A 123 -14.33 -12.73 7.20
C GLY A 123 -15.04 -11.41 7.14
N GLU A 124 -14.47 -10.33 7.71
CA GLU A 124 -15.11 -9.02 7.66
C GLU A 124 -15.17 -8.50 6.24
N PRO A 125 -16.34 -8.02 5.76
CA PRO A 125 -16.41 -7.38 4.45
C PRO A 125 -15.64 -6.06 4.47
N LEU A 126 -14.82 -5.84 3.45
CA LEU A 126 -14.05 -4.60 3.33
C LEU A 126 -14.96 -3.37 3.31
N VAL A 127 -16.10 -3.47 2.62
CA VAL A 127 -17.03 -2.35 2.51
C VAL A 127 -17.49 -1.84 3.88
N ASP A 128 -17.66 -2.72 4.85
CA ASP A 128 -18.07 -2.30 6.19
C ASP A 128 -17.00 -1.44 6.85
N LEU A 129 -15.74 -1.81 6.70
CA LEU A 129 -14.63 -1.04 7.25
C LEU A 129 -14.51 0.32 6.57
N VAL A 130 -14.72 0.37 5.27
CA VAL A 130 -14.70 1.62 4.51
C VAL A 130 -15.77 2.58 5.03
N GLN A 131 -16.98 2.08 5.31
CA GLN A 131 -18.05 2.89 5.84
C GLN A 131 -17.73 3.42 7.23
N GLN A 132 -17.05 2.62 8.05
CA GLN A 132 -16.69 3.03 9.41
C GLN A 132 -15.64 4.13 9.43
N VAL A 133 -14.63 4.06 8.57
CA VAL A 133 -13.53 5.04 8.63
C VAL A 133 -13.86 6.34 7.91
N GLY A 134 -14.74 6.31 6.91
CA GLY A 134 -15.11 7.51 6.17
C GLY A 134 -13.98 8.03 5.28
N ARG A 135 -14.18 9.21 4.72
CA ARG A 135 -13.27 9.79 3.72
C ARG A 135 -12.60 11.08 4.18
N ALA A 136 -12.69 11.43 5.44
CA ALA A 136 -12.13 12.69 5.94
C ALA A 136 -10.63 12.79 5.63
N GLY A 137 -10.21 13.91 5.06
CA GLY A 137 -8.82 14.18 4.76
C GLY A 137 -8.26 13.46 3.55
N LEU A 138 -9.10 12.76 2.79
CA LEU A 138 -8.67 11.96 1.66
C LEU A 138 -9.26 12.47 0.35
N GLU A 139 -8.42 12.64 -0.66
CA GLU A 139 -8.85 13.12 -1.97
C GLU A 139 -8.33 12.19 -3.06
N ARG A 140 -9.23 11.71 -3.91
CA ARG A 140 -8.84 10.93 -5.07
C ARG A 140 -8.28 11.87 -6.13
N LEU A 141 -7.10 11.58 -6.63
CA LEU A 141 -6.48 12.37 -7.68
C LEU A 141 -6.95 11.83 -9.04
N THR A 142 -7.42 12.74 -9.88
CA THR A 142 -7.82 12.34 -11.23
C THR A 142 -6.62 12.36 -12.14
N PRO A 143 -6.48 11.41 -13.07
CA PRO A 143 -5.43 11.47 -14.08
C PRO A 143 -5.66 12.69 -14.97
N THR A 144 -4.59 13.33 -15.31
CA THR A 144 -4.64 14.46 -16.25
C THR A 144 -4.33 14.00 -17.66
#